data_2495d44cbd2d828658ac3c93105b3725
#
_entry.id   2495d44cbd2d828658ac3c93105b3725
#
_cell.length_a   1.000
_cell.length_b   1.000
_cell.length_c   1.000
_cell.angle_alpha   90.00
_cell.angle_beta   90.00
_cell.angle_gamma   90.00
#
_symmetry.space_group_name_H-M   'P 1'
#
loop_
_entity.id
_entity.type
_entity.pdbx_description
1 polymer ?
#
loop_
_entity_poly.entity_id
_entity_poly.type
_entity_poly.pdbx_seq_one_letter_code
_entity_poly.pdbx_strand_id
1 'polypeptide(L)'
;TVALAWPLYRQLHTVRSVWRPILITTFIGAALAAGISIYLAWLLGAPETVVGSLAPKSITTPIAVEVVKSTGGYVSLAAGAVAITGIVGALVGGLVFRVLGVKDDRIRGFALGLVAHAIARAFEFSEKAGAFAGLALGLTGLVTALALPWLWPLISPWLFPG
;
A
#
# COMPACT_ATOMS: atom_id res chain seq x y z
N THR A 1 15.13 -2.04 7.87
CA THR A 1 14.31 -0.86 8.28
C THR A 1 15.19 0.35 8.57
N VAL A 2 16.29 0.21 9.35
CA VAL A 2 17.19 1.33 9.67
C VAL A 2 17.83 1.94 8.40
N ALA A 3 18.18 1.12 7.41
CA ALA A 3 18.76 1.56 6.15
C ALA A 3 17.83 2.52 5.36
N LEU A 4 16.52 2.44 5.53
CA LEU A 4 15.55 3.34 4.90
C LEU A 4 15.43 4.69 5.62
N ALA A 5 15.85 4.75 6.88
CA ALA A 5 15.78 5.98 7.66
C ALA A 5 16.77 7.05 7.18
N TRP A 6 17.94 6.63 6.70
CA TRP A 6 18.98 7.56 6.24
C TRP A 6 18.58 8.37 5.01
N PRO A 7 18.10 7.75 3.88
CA PRO A 7 17.58 8.51 2.74
C PRO A 7 16.42 9.42 3.12
N LEU A 8 15.52 8.96 4.01
CA LEU A 8 14.41 9.76 4.50
C LEU A 8 14.87 10.97 5.32
N TYR A 9 15.86 10.78 6.21
CA TYR A 9 16.43 11.85 7.00
C TYR A 9 17.01 12.96 6.12
N ARG A 10 17.73 12.60 5.06
CA ARG A 10 18.26 13.55 4.06
C ARG A 10 17.18 14.33 3.33
N GLN A 11 15.96 13.80 3.22
CA GLN A 11 14.82 14.42 2.56
C GLN A 11 13.84 15.12 3.53
N LEU A 12 14.14 15.20 4.83
CA LEU A 12 13.23 15.74 5.85
C LEU A 12 12.72 17.15 5.53
N HIS A 13 13.58 18.02 5.01
CA HIS A 13 13.17 19.37 4.61
C HIS A 13 12.10 19.33 3.51
N THR A 14 12.31 18.50 2.49
CA THR A 14 11.35 18.31 1.38
C THR A 14 10.04 17.69 1.90
N VAL A 15 10.12 16.68 2.76
CA VAL A 15 8.94 16.03 3.36
C VAL A 15 8.12 17.03 4.19
N ARG A 16 8.81 17.86 5.00
CA ARG A 16 8.15 18.91 5.81
C ARG A 16 7.45 19.96 4.95
N SER A 17 7.96 20.29 3.77
CA SER A 17 7.32 21.27 2.88
C SER A 17 6.05 20.72 2.19
N VAL A 18 5.92 19.39 2.08
CA VAL A 18 4.78 18.73 1.39
C VAL A 18 4.00 17.77 2.31
N TRP A 19 4.04 17.97 3.64
CA TRP A 19 3.43 17.05 4.59
C TRP A 19 1.91 16.89 4.43
N ARG A 20 1.21 18.02 4.12
CA ARG A 20 -0.25 18.00 3.91
C ARG A 20 -0.66 17.12 2.73
N PRO A 21 -0.14 17.34 1.51
CA PRO A 21 -0.42 16.43 0.40
C PRO A 21 0.00 14.99 0.68
N ILE A 22 1.13 14.75 1.38
CA ILE A 22 1.54 13.40 1.77
C ILE A 22 0.44 12.72 2.60
N LEU A 23 -0.05 13.35 3.67
CA LEU A 23 -1.08 12.75 4.52
C LEU A 23 -2.38 12.52 3.75
N ILE A 24 -2.88 13.53 3.02
CA ILE A 24 -4.12 13.42 2.24
C ILE A 24 -4.01 12.26 1.23
N THR A 25 -2.90 12.23 0.47
CA THR A 25 -2.68 11.18 -0.53
C THR A 25 -2.53 9.80 0.11
N THR A 26 -1.93 9.71 1.31
CA THR A 26 -1.84 8.44 2.04
C THR A 26 -3.22 7.91 2.42
N PHE A 27 -4.08 8.75 3.02
CA PHE A 27 -5.42 8.33 3.43
C PHE A 27 -6.27 7.92 2.23
N ILE A 28 -6.33 8.76 1.20
CA ILE A 28 -7.09 8.47 -0.01
C ILE A 28 -6.52 7.23 -0.71
N GLY A 29 -5.21 7.16 -0.87
CA GLY A 29 -4.56 6.05 -1.57
C GLY A 29 -4.68 4.73 -0.82
N ALA A 30 -4.54 4.71 0.51
CA ALA A 30 -4.77 3.52 1.32
C ALA A 30 -6.23 3.04 1.23
N ALA A 31 -7.19 3.97 1.32
CA ALA A 31 -8.62 3.65 1.18
C ALA A 31 -8.95 3.10 -0.22
N LEU A 32 -8.41 3.71 -1.28
CA LEU A 32 -8.61 3.22 -2.65
C LEU A 32 -7.93 1.86 -2.88
N ALA A 33 -6.71 1.66 -2.39
CA ALA A 33 -5.99 0.40 -2.56
C ALA A 33 -6.70 -0.78 -1.87
N ALA A 34 -7.17 -0.59 -0.63
CA ALA A 34 -7.95 -1.59 0.09
C ALA A 34 -9.36 -1.74 -0.53
N GLY A 35 -10.05 -0.61 -0.79
CA GLY A 35 -11.40 -0.61 -1.33
C GLY A 35 -11.52 -1.27 -2.69
N ILE A 36 -10.62 -0.96 -3.63
CA ILE A 36 -10.59 -1.62 -4.96
C ILE A 36 -10.31 -3.12 -4.79
N SER A 37 -9.40 -3.51 -3.89
CA SER A 37 -9.10 -4.92 -3.65
C SER A 37 -10.31 -5.68 -3.12
N ILE A 38 -10.98 -5.12 -2.11
CA ILE A 38 -12.22 -5.67 -1.53
C ILE A 38 -13.31 -5.76 -2.58
N TYR A 39 -13.57 -4.65 -3.29
CA TYR A 39 -14.62 -4.57 -4.30
C TYR A 39 -14.43 -5.56 -5.45
N LEU A 40 -13.23 -5.64 -6.00
CA LEU A 40 -12.95 -6.57 -7.11
C LEU A 40 -13.04 -8.04 -6.69
N ALA A 41 -12.53 -8.39 -5.51
CA ALA A 41 -12.62 -9.74 -5.01
C ALA A 41 -14.08 -10.15 -4.72
N TRP A 42 -14.86 -9.25 -4.12
CA TRP A 42 -16.28 -9.43 -3.88
C TRP A 42 -17.06 -9.57 -5.20
N LEU A 43 -16.80 -8.71 -6.17
CA LEU A 43 -17.46 -8.74 -7.49
C LEU A 43 -17.20 -10.06 -8.24
N LEU A 44 -16.03 -10.65 -8.04
CA LEU A 44 -15.67 -11.96 -8.60
C LEU A 44 -16.25 -13.15 -7.80
N GLY A 45 -17.10 -12.90 -6.80
CA GLY A 45 -17.73 -13.93 -5.99
C GLY A 45 -16.82 -14.62 -4.99
N ALA A 46 -15.70 -13.97 -4.61
CA ALA A 46 -14.80 -14.54 -3.60
C ALA A 46 -15.49 -14.57 -2.22
N PRO A 47 -15.31 -15.65 -1.42
CA PRO A 47 -15.85 -15.72 -0.08
C PRO A 47 -15.22 -14.67 0.84
N GLU A 48 -15.91 -14.33 1.93
CA GLU A 48 -15.50 -13.29 2.89
C GLU A 48 -14.05 -13.45 3.35
N THR A 49 -13.64 -14.68 3.69
CA THR A 49 -12.27 -14.99 4.14
C THR A 49 -11.21 -14.65 3.10
N VAL A 50 -11.50 -14.84 1.81
CA VAL A 50 -10.59 -14.49 0.71
C VAL A 50 -10.55 -12.98 0.53
N VAL A 51 -11.71 -12.29 0.55
CA VAL A 51 -11.79 -10.84 0.45
C VAL A 51 -11.04 -10.17 1.60
N GLY A 52 -11.24 -10.66 2.84
CA GLY A 52 -10.52 -10.19 4.02
C GLY A 52 -9.02 -10.42 3.95
N SER A 53 -8.57 -11.50 3.27
CA SER A 53 -7.14 -11.76 3.04
C SER A 53 -6.51 -10.77 2.07
N LEU A 54 -7.25 -10.32 1.06
CA LEU A 54 -6.76 -9.43 0.01
C LEU A 54 -6.84 -7.94 0.39
N ALA A 55 -7.63 -7.59 1.39
CA ALA A 55 -7.82 -6.21 1.84
C ALA A 55 -6.49 -5.51 2.19
N PRO A 56 -5.53 -6.12 2.95
CA PRO A 56 -4.26 -5.49 3.29
C PRO A 56 -3.13 -5.74 2.27
N LYS A 57 -3.40 -6.15 1.02
CA LYS A 57 -2.38 -6.54 0.05
C LYS A 57 -1.37 -5.45 -0.34
N SER A 58 -1.67 -4.19 -0.08
CA SER A 58 -0.84 -3.04 -0.50
C SER A 58 0.09 -2.51 0.61
N ILE A 59 0.22 -3.25 1.71
CA ILE A 59 1.13 -2.92 2.81
C ILE A 59 2.20 -3.99 3.01
N THR A 60 3.13 -3.78 3.94
CA THR A 60 4.21 -4.75 4.17
C THR A 60 3.68 -6.07 4.74
N THR A 61 4.28 -7.19 4.35
CA THR A 61 3.87 -8.54 4.77
C THR A 61 3.73 -8.67 6.30
N PRO A 62 4.65 -8.21 7.16
CA PRO A 62 4.49 -8.33 8.61
C PRO A 62 3.23 -7.64 9.13
N ILE A 63 2.91 -6.46 8.61
CA ILE A 63 1.70 -5.71 9.02
C ILE A 63 0.45 -6.40 8.43
N ALA A 64 0.50 -6.81 7.17
CA ALA A 64 -0.63 -7.48 6.52
C ALA A 64 -1.02 -8.78 7.23
N VAL A 65 -0.04 -9.57 7.69
CA VAL A 65 -0.26 -10.80 8.47
C VAL A 65 -1.01 -10.51 9.77
N GLU A 66 -0.64 -9.45 10.48
CA GLU A 66 -1.36 -9.09 11.72
C GLU A 66 -2.77 -8.54 11.44
N VAL A 67 -2.90 -7.69 10.43
CA VAL A 67 -4.20 -7.14 10.05
C VAL A 67 -5.16 -8.23 9.58
N VAL A 68 -4.69 -9.22 8.81
CA VAL A 68 -5.55 -10.29 8.28
C VAL A 68 -6.13 -11.18 9.37
N LYS A 69 -5.48 -11.30 10.52
CA LYS A 69 -6.02 -12.02 11.69
C LYS A 69 -7.32 -11.37 12.18
N SER A 70 -7.43 -10.06 12.09
CA SER A 70 -8.64 -9.31 12.50
C SER A 70 -9.78 -9.38 11.47
N THR A 71 -9.47 -9.68 10.20
CA THR A 71 -10.47 -9.82 9.13
C THR A 71 -10.95 -11.26 8.95
N GLY A 72 -10.43 -12.21 9.73
CA GLY A 72 -10.76 -13.63 9.57
C GLY A 72 -10.22 -14.27 8.29
N GLY A 73 -9.30 -13.61 7.61
CA GLY A 73 -8.71 -14.08 6.36
C GLY A 73 -7.55 -15.08 6.55
N TYR A 74 -7.06 -15.60 5.44
CA TYR A 74 -5.93 -16.52 5.38
C TYR A 74 -4.59 -15.78 5.36
N VAL A 75 -3.75 -15.98 6.36
CA VAL A 75 -2.41 -15.36 6.50
C VAL A 75 -1.52 -15.65 5.28
N SER A 76 -1.51 -16.89 4.80
CA SER A 76 -0.72 -17.31 3.64
C SER A 76 -1.16 -16.61 2.35
N LEU A 77 -2.47 -16.44 2.15
CA LEU A 77 -3.02 -15.74 1.00
C LEU A 77 -2.68 -14.23 1.05
N ALA A 78 -2.79 -13.62 2.22
CA ALA A 78 -2.39 -12.22 2.40
C ALA A 78 -0.90 -12.02 2.08
N ALA A 79 -0.02 -12.87 2.61
CA ALA A 79 1.42 -12.80 2.35
C ALA A 79 1.74 -12.98 0.86
N GLY A 80 1.10 -13.93 0.19
CA GLY A 80 1.24 -14.13 -1.25
C GLY A 80 0.74 -12.96 -2.07
N ALA A 81 -0.43 -12.39 -1.71
CA ALA A 81 -1.00 -11.22 -2.39
C ALA A 81 -0.11 -9.98 -2.26
N VAL A 82 0.48 -9.77 -1.08
CA VAL A 82 1.47 -8.71 -0.86
C VAL A 82 2.68 -8.90 -1.77
N ALA A 83 3.26 -10.10 -1.83
CA ALA A 83 4.42 -10.40 -2.66
C ALA A 83 4.13 -10.17 -4.15
N ILE A 84 3.01 -10.69 -4.66
CA ILE A 84 2.58 -10.51 -6.05
C ILE A 84 2.36 -9.02 -6.36
N THR A 85 1.71 -8.28 -5.46
CA THR A 85 1.48 -6.83 -5.62
C THR A 85 2.80 -6.08 -5.76
N GLY A 86 3.81 -6.42 -4.94
CA GLY A 86 5.14 -5.81 -5.01
C GLY A 86 5.85 -6.11 -6.32
N ILE A 87 5.84 -7.36 -6.78
CA ILE A 87 6.45 -7.78 -8.05
C ILE A 87 5.79 -7.07 -9.24
N VAL A 88 4.46 -7.12 -9.31
CA VAL A 88 3.70 -6.48 -10.40
C VAL A 88 3.94 -4.97 -10.40
N GLY A 89 3.91 -4.32 -9.24
CA GLY A 89 4.18 -2.89 -9.12
C GLY A 89 5.59 -2.51 -9.56
N ALA A 90 6.59 -3.33 -9.23
CA ALA A 90 7.98 -3.11 -9.68
C ALA A 90 8.13 -3.23 -11.20
N LEU A 91 7.47 -4.22 -11.81
CA LEU A 91 7.53 -4.46 -13.26
C LEU A 91 6.76 -3.40 -14.05
N VAL A 92 5.54 -3.09 -13.62
CA VAL A 92 4.59 -2.25 -14.39
C VAL A 92 4.73 -0.76 -14.07
N GLY A 93 5.17 -0.41 -12.86
CA GLY A 93 5.21 0.97 -12.38
C GLY A 93 5.97 1.93 -13.30
N GLY A 94 7.13 1.51 -13.82
CA GLY A 94 7.92 2.32 -14.75
C GLY A 94 7.20 2.61 -16.07
N LEU A 95 6.45 1.62 -16.59
CA LEU A 95 5.62 1.79 -17.79
C LEU A 95 4.48 2.76 -17.54
N VAL A 96 3.76 2.60 -16.43
CA VAL A 96 2.66 3.47 -16.03
C VAL A 96 3.13 4.93 -15.92
N PHE A 97 4.26 5.20 -15.25
CA PHE A 97 4.80 6.56 -15.14
C PHE A 97 5.19 7.15 -16.49
N ARG A 98 5.70 6.32 -17.41
CA ARG A 98 6.02 6.77 -18.76
C ARG A 98 4.78 7.16 -19.54
N VAL A 99 3.74 6.32 -19.52
CA VAL A 99 2.47 6.56 -20.21
C VAL A 99 1.76 7.80 -19.65
N LEU A 100 1.76 7.98 -18.32
CA LEU A 100 1.15 9.13 -17.65
C LEU A 100 2.03 10.39 -17.67
N GLY A 101 3.24 10.34 -18.21
CA GLY A 101 4.15 11.48 -18.26
C GLY A 101 4.67 11.93 -16.89
N VAL A 102 4.58 11.08 -15.86
CA VAL A 102 5.03 11.40 -14.50
C VAL A 102 6.56 11.40 -14.46
N LYS A 103 7.16 12.56 -14.18
CA LYS A 103 8.63 12.75 -14.16
C LYS A 103 9.19 13.04 -12.76
N ASP A 104 8.37 13.56 -11.83
CA ASP A 104 8.82 13.90 -10.47
C ASP A 104 9.08 12.61 -9.66
N ASP A 105 10.31 12.46 -9.20
CA ASP A 105 10.75 11.29 -8.43
C ASP A 105 10.05 11.15 -7.08
N ARG A 106 9.58 12.25 -6.48
CA ARG A 106 8.78 12.21 -5.26
C ARG A 106 7.46 11.49 -5.51
N ILE A 107 6.79 11.84 -6.61
CA ILE A 107 5.50 11.25 -6.99
C ILE A 107 5.69 9.78 -7.37
N ARG A 108 6.71 9.47 -8.18
CA ARG A 108 7.04 8.08 -8.56
C ARG A 108 7.30 7.20 -7.34
N GLY A 109 8.18 7.69 -6.45
CA GLY A 109 8.54 6.97 -5.23
C GLY A 109 7.33 6.79 -4.34
N PHE A 110 6.60 7.87 -4.05
CA PHE A 110 5.43 7.83 -3.18
C PHE A 110 4.36 6.86 -3.70
N ALA A 111 4.04 6.90 -5.00
CA ALA A 111 3.07 5.98 -5.61
C ALA A 111 3.51 4.51 -5.50
N LEU A 112 4.78 4.20 -5.79
CA LEU A 112 5.31 2.83 -5.66
C LEU A 112 5.26 2.32 -4.22
N GLY A 113 5.58 3.17 -3.24
CA GLY A 113 5.52 2.81 -1.83
C GLY A 113 4.09 2.60 -1.33
N LEU A 114 3.15 3.41 -1.80
CA LEU A 114 1.77 3.43 -1.33
C LEU A 114 0.95 2.23 -1.83
N VAL A 115 1.12 1.84 -3.10
CA VAL A 115 0.25 0.84 -3.74
C VAL A 115 0.91 -0.52 -3.88
N ALA A 116 2.22 -0.55 -4.09
CA ALA A 116 2.93 -1.77 -4.48
C ALA A 116 4.08 -2.12 -3.55
N HIS A 117 4.37 -1.31 -2.54
CA HIS A 117 5.56 -1.39 -1.68
C HIS A 117 6.86 -1.74 -2.45
N ALA A 118 6.95 -1.33 -3.71
CA ALA A 118 8.07 -1.60 -4.61
C ALA A 118 9.24 -0.63 -4.37
N ILE A 119 9.76 -0.58 -3.14
CA ILE A 119 10.82 0.36 -2.72
C ILE A 119 12.09 0.16 -3.53
N ALA A 120 12.50 -1.08 -3.78
CA ALA A 120 13.71 -1.38 -4.55
C ALA A 120 13.63 -0.73 -5.94
N ARG A 121 12.47 -0.84 -6.60
CA ARG A 121 12.23 -0.19 -7.89
C ARG A 121 12.26 1.34 -7.81
N ALA A 122 11.81 1.92 -6.72
CA ALA A 122 11.88 3.37 -6.51
C ALA A 122 13.34 3.86 -6.39
N PHE A 123 14.22 3.11 -5.72
CA PHE A 123 15.64 3.43 -5.64
C PHE A 123 16.37 3.39 -6.99
N GLU A 124 15.90 2.59 -7.95
CA GLU A 124 16.45 2.59 -9.31
C GLU A 124 16.18 3.91 -10.05
N PHE A 125 15.11 4.65 -9.70
CA PHE A 125 14.89 5.99 -10.26
C PHE A 125 15.82 7.02 -9.61
N SER A 126 15.85 7.06 -8.29
CA SER A 126 16.75 7.93 -7.51
C SER A 126 16.65 7.61 -6.00
N GLU A 127 17.65 8.06 -5.23
CA GLU A 127 17.62 8.03 -3.76
C GLU A 127 16.39 8.76 -3.20
N LYS A 128 16.01 9.87 -3.85
CA LYS A 128 14.80 10.64 -3.49
C LYS A 128 13.53 9.82 -3.67
N ALA A 129 13.38 9.13 -4.81
CA ALA A 129 12.22 8.26 -5.05
C ALA A 129 12.17 7.12 -4.02
N GLY A 130 13.31 6.50 -3.71
CA GLY A 130 13.41 5.47 -2.68
C GLY A 130 12.99 5.96 -1.29
N ALA A 131 13.43 7.17 -0.89
CA ALA A 131 13.06 7.79 0.38
C ALA A 131 11.54 8.05 0.48
N PHE A 132 10.94 8.59 -0.57
CA PHE A 132 9.49 8.82 -0.62
C PHE A 132 8.69 7.51 -0.68
N ALA A 133 9.21 6.46 -1.31
CA ALA A 133 8.59 5.14 -1.30
C ALA A 133 8.61 4.51 0.10
N GLY A 134 9.72 4.60 0.83
CA GLY A 134 9.82 4.13 2.21
C GLY A 134 8.85 4.87 3.15
N LEU A 135 8.73 6.20 2.98
CA LEU A 135 7.78 7.01 3.74
C LEU A 135 6.33 6.60 3.45
N ALA A 136 5.96 6.49 2.17
CA ALA A 136 4.62 6.09 1.75
C ALA A 136 4.25 4.71 2.30
N LEU A 137 5.16 3.74 2.19
CA LEU A 137 4.95 2.39 2.72
C LEU A 137 4.68 2.39 4.23
N GLY A 138 5.49 3.14 5.00
CA GLY A 138 5.32 3.24 6.45
C GLY A 138 3.98 3.87 6.83
N LEU A 139 3.62 4.99 6.19
CA LEU A 139 2.35 5.68 6.43
C LEU A 139 1.14 4.84 6.01
N THR A 140 1.18 4.20 4.84
CA THR A 140 0.09 3.34 4.37
C THR A 140 -0.08 2.13 5.28
N GLY A 141 1.03 1.53 5.71
CA GLY A 141 1.00 0.43 6.68
C GLY A 141 0.34 0.85 7.99
N LEU A 142 0.71 2.01 8.53
CA LEU A 142 0.13 2.55 9.76
C LEU A 142 -1.38 2.82 9.60
N VAL A 143 -1.77 3.54 8.55
CA VAL A 143 -3.18 3.87 8.28
C VAL A 143 -4.00 2.60 8.12
N THR A 144 -3.53 1.62 7.34
CA THR A 144 -4.27 0.37 7.11
C THR A 144 -4.35 -0.46 8.39
N ALA A 145 -3.27 -0.56 9.18
CA ALA A 145 -3.24 -1.31 10.43
C ALA A 145 -4.21 -0.74 11.48
N LEU A 146 -4.37 0.57 11.50
CA LEU A 146 -5.30 1.22 12.42
C LEU A 146 -6.75 1.22 11.91
N ALA A 147 -6.95 1.41 10.62
CA ALA A 147 -8.29 1.58 10.06
C ALA A 147 -9.00 0.25 9.74
N LEU A 148 -8.31 -0.71 9.10
CA LEU A 148 -8.96 -1.91 8.56
C LEU A 148 -9.58 -2.81 9.64
N PRO A 149 -8.95 -3.07 10.80
CA PRO A 149 -9.57 -3.87 11.87
C PRO A 149 -10.89 -3.30 12.41
N TRP A 150 -11.02 -1.97 12.40
CA TRP A 150 -12.23 -1.29 12.84
C TRP A 150 -13.30 -1.20 11.73
N LEU A 151 -12.85 -1.01 10.49
CA LEU A 151 -13.77 -0.87 9.36
C LEU A 151 -14.30 -2.21 8.86
N TRP A 152 -13.53 -3.28 8.97
CA TRP A 152 -13.92 -4.60 8.46
C TRP A 152 -15.22 -5.12 9.07
N PRO A 153 -15.43 -5.13 10.40
CA PRO A 153 -16.68 -5.58 11.01
C PRO A 153 -17.88 -4.73 10.63
N LEU A 154 -17.67 -3.49 10.18
CA LEU A 154 -18.74 -2.60 9.72
C LEU A 154 -19.10 -2.83 8.26
N ILE A 155 -18.13 -3.24 7.44
CA ILE A 155 -18.30 -3.40 5.99
C ILE A 155 -18.70 -4.82 5.62
N SER A 156 -18.12 -5.83 6.28
CA SER A 156 -18.31 -7.24 5.88
C SER A 156 -19.77 -7.69 5.96
N PRO A 157 -20.62 -7.29 6.93
CA PRO A 157 -22.02 -7.71 6.95
C PRO A 157 -22.87 -7.16 5.79
N TRP A 158 -22.45 -6.03 5.21
CA TRP A 158 -23.12 -5.45 4.03
C TRP A 158 -22.72 -6.17 2.72
N LEU A 159 -21.50 -6.66 2.67
CA LEU A 159 -20.97 -7.38 1.49
C LEU A 159 -21.37 -8.85 1.50
N PHE A 160 -21.51 -9.45 2.69
CA PHE A 160 -21.79 -10.86 2.90
C PHE A 160 -22.97 -11.01 3.88
N PRO A 161 -24.21 -10.65 3.44
CA PRO A 161 -25.39 -10.91 4.24
C PRO A 161 -25.54 -12.41 4.40
N GLY A 162 -25.47 -12.92 5.64
CA GLY A 162 -25.51 -14.34 6.02
C GLY A 162 -26.79 -15.04 5.62
#